data_9ff5609940e82f6a3f71ddfcb05dbc2d
#
_entry.id   9ff5609940e82f6a3f71ddfcb05dbc2d
#
_cell.length_a   1.000
_cell.length_b   1.000
_cell.length_c   1.000
_cell.angle_alpha   90.00
_cell.angle_beta   90.00
_cell.angle_gamma   90.00
#
_symmetry.space_group_name_H-M   'P 1'
#
loop_
_entity.id
_entity.type
_entity.pdbx_description
1 polymer ?
#
loop_
_entity_poly.entity_id
_entity_poly.type
_entity_poly.pdbx_seq_one_letter_code
_entity_poly.pdbx_strand_id
1 'polypeptide(L)'
;MAPNIWPDAELPEFRPAFQALFGALQATGLRVLQAIAVHLGQPKDFFESPVEDGNSILRLLHYPPVAADADAVRAGAHEDINVITLLLGAEEAGLQLLSRQGEWLEVPAPEGSLVINVGDMLQRQTGGQLPSTTHRVVNPPADRRHLSRYSMPFFLHYRPDWLITPFVEQAAMPPITAHDFLLQRLAEIKLA
;
A
#
# COMPACT_ATOMS: atom_id res chain seq x y z
N MET A 1 8.14 14.21 -11.44
CA MET A 1 7.20 13.20 -12.02
C MET A 1 6.56 13.74 -13.29
N ALA A 2 6.22 12.85 -14.23
CA ALA A 2 5.38 13.26 -15.37
C ALA A 2 3.96 13.63 -14.87
N PRO A 3 3.29 14.62 -15.51
CA PRO A 3 1.92 14.96 -15.14
C PRO A 3 0.96 13.78 -15.45
N ASN A 4 -0.08 13.65 -14.63
CA ASN A 4 -1.14 12.69 -14.90
C ASN A 4 -1.89 13.07 -16.19
N ILE A 5 -2.27 12.05 -16.96
CA ILE A 5 -3.14 12.19 -18.12
C ILE A 5 -4.56 11.84 -17.69
N TRP A 6 -5.52 12.73 -17.97
CA TRP A 6 -6.90 12.58 -17.52
C TRP A 6 -7.86 12.49 -18.69
N PRO A 7 -8.90 11.66 -18.62
CA PRO A 7 -9.92 11.51 -19.65
C PRO A 7 -10.99 12.63 -19.53
N ASP A 8 -10.56 13.89 -19.44
CA ASP A 8 -11.46 15.01 -19.13
C ASP A 8 -12.55 15.22 -20.17
N ALA A 9 -12.28 14.89 -21.44
CA ALA A 9 -13.25 15.02 -22.53
C ALA A 9 -14.35 13.96 -22.45
N GLU A 10 -13.98 12.72 -22.10
CA GLU A 10 -14.89 11.56 -22.06
C GLU A 10 -15.58 11.42 -20.70
N LEU A 11 -14.86 11.76 -19.62
CA LEU A 11 -15.30 11.57 -18.24
C LEU A 11 -14.93 12.81 -17.38
N PRO A 12 -15.63 13.94 -17.52
CA PRO A 12 -15.28 15.20 -16.87
C PRO A 12 -15.29 15.12 -15.32
N GLU A 13 -16.12 14.27 -14.74
CA GLU A 13 -16.21 14.07 -13.28
C GLU A 13 -15.11 13.14 -12.70
N PHE A 14 -14.37 12.44 -13.57
CA PHE A 14 -13.38 11.45 -13.11
C PHE A 14 -12.23 12.12 -12.35
N ARG A 15 -11.62 13.16 -12.90
CA ARG A 15 -10.50 13.87 -12.26
C ARG A 15 -10.89 14.46 -10.90
N PRO A 16 -11.95 15.26 -10.76
CA PRO A 16 -12.32 15.85 -9.47
C PRO A 16 -12.65 14.76 -8.42
N ALA A 17 -13.36 13.70 -8.80
CA ALA A 17 -13.68 12.60 -7.89
C ALA A 17 -12.39 11.87 -7.41
N PHE A 18 -11.48 11.61 -8.35
CA PHE A 18 -10.25 10.91 -8.05
C PHE A 18 -9.28 11.73 -7.18
N GLN A 19 -9.20 13.04 -7.43
CA GLN A 19 -8.41 13.96 -6.62
C GLN A 19 -8.99 14.13 -5.21
N ALA A 20 -10.32 14.19 -5.08
CA ALA A 20 -10.99 14.25 -3.78
C ALA A 20 -10.73 12.97 -2.97
N LEU A 21 -10.82 11.79 -3.58
CA LEU A 21 -10.52 10.51 -2.94
C LEU A 21 -9.05 10.44 -2.52
N PHE A 22 -8.12 10.86 -3.39
CA PHE A 22 -6.69 10.92 -3.06
C PHE A 22 -6.45 11.77 -1.80
N GLY A 23 -6.99 12.99 -1.75
CA GLY A 23 -6.85 13.87 -0.59
C GLY A 23 -7.45 13.30 0.70
N ALA A 24 -8.61 12.64 0.61
CA ALA A 24 -9.24 12.00 1.76
C ALA A 24 -8.41 10.82 2.30
N LEU A 25 -7.86 9.99 1.42
CA LEU A 25 -7.01 8.87 1.80
C LEU A 25 -5.67 9.34 2.38
N GLN A 26 -5.07 10.39 1.81
CA GLN A 26 -3.85 11.00 2.35
C GLN A 26 -4.07 11.55 3.75
N ALA A 27 -5.16 12.30 3.97
CA ALA A 27 -5.51 12.83 5.29
C ALA A 27 -5.78 11.71 6.31
N THR A 28 -6.43 10.63 5.89
CA THR A 28 -6.69 9.46 6.74
C THR A 28 -5.39 8.74 7.08
N GLY A 29 -4.53 8.52 6.09
CA GLY A 29 -3.21 7.91 6.29
C GLY A 29 -2.35 8.70 7.26
N LEU A 30 -2.35 10.02 7.16
CA LEU A 30 -1.62 10.88 8.11
C LEU A 30 -2.13 10.72 9.53
N ARG A 31 -3.45 10.63 9.76
CA ARG A 31 -4.03 10.37 11.09
C ARG A 31 -3.58 9.02 11.67
N VAL A 32 -3.50 7.99 10.82
CA VAL A 32 -2.97 6.67 11.22
C VAL A 32 -1.51 6.78 11.60
N LEU A 33 -0.70 7.48 10.80
CA LEU A 33 0.72 7.70 11.09
C LEU A 33 0.93 8.53 12.37
N GLN A 34 0.07 9.50 12.67
CA GLN A 34 0.10 10.24 13.93
C GLN A 34 -0.11 9.30 15.14
N ALA A 35 -1.07 8.37 15.04
CA ALA A 35 -1.29 7.37 16.09
C ALA A 35 -0.09 6.42 16.23
N ILE A 36 0.51 5.99 15.13
CA ILE A 36 1.72 5.17 15.10
C ILE A 36 2.90 5.94 15.75
N ALA A 37 3.10 7.21 15.41
CA ALA A 37 4.15 8.04 16.01
C ALA A 37 4.04 8.07 17.54
N VAL A 38 2.85 8.36 18.06
CA VAL A 38 2.58 8.38 19.51
C VAL A 38 2.85 7.00 20.14
N HIS A 39 2.41 5.92 19.51
CA HIS A 39 2.68 4.54 19.99
C HIS A 39 4.17 4.22 20.08
N LEU A 40 4.96 4.74 19.14
CA LEU A 40 6.41 4.54 19.08
C LEU A 40 7.21 5.57 19.92
N GLY A 41 6.52 6.40 20.73
CA GLY A 41 7.17 7.41 21.55
C GLY A 41 7.77 8.59 20.76
N GLN A 42 7.33 8.78 19.52
CA GLN A 42 7.74 9.90 18.67
C GLN A 42 6.77 11.08 18.81
N PRO A 43 7.21 12.32 18.47
CA PRO A 43 6.30 13.45 18.33
C PRO A 43 5.11 13.09 17.42
N LYS A 44 3.91 13.52 17.79
CA LYS A 44 2.68 13.20 17.04
C LYS A 44 2.78 13.59 15.55
N ASP A 45 3.43 14.67 15.26
CA ASP A 45 3.64 15.27 13.93
C ASP A 45 4.88 14.73 13.19
N PHE A 46 5.58 13.75 13.77
CA PHE A 46 6.82 13.20 13.21
C PHE A 46 6.72 12.85 11.72
N PHE A 47 5.62 12.23 11.30
CA PHE A 47 5.43 11.78 9.92
C PHE A 47 4.87 12.86 8.98
N GLU A 48 4.49 14.06 9.45
CA GLU A 48 3.90 15.10 8.60
C GLU A 48 4.88 15.53 7.51
N SER A 49 6.04 16.05 7.91
CA SER A 49 7.08 16.49 6.96
C SER A 49 7.63 15.35 6.07
N PRO A 50 7.86 14.11 6.56
CA PRO A 50 8.28 13.01 5.71
C PRO A 50 7.33 12.65 4.58
N VAL A 51 6.01 12.79 4.77
CA VAL A 51 5.01 12.42 3.75
C VAL A 51 4.47 13.63 2.96
N GLU A 52 4.81 14.85 3.39
CA GLU A 52 4.53 16.06 2.62
C GLU A 52 5.28 15.98 1.29
N ASP A 53 4.61 16.26 0.18
CA ASP A 53 5.14 16.08 -1.17
C ASP A 53 5.69 14.67 -1.46
N GLY A 54 5.17 13.68 -0.74
CA GLY A 54 5.52 12.29 -0.91
C GLY A 54 5.14 11.74 -2.27
N ASN A 55 5.82 10.66 -2.66
CA ASN A 55 5.56 9.96 -3.92
C ASN A 55 4.34 9.03 -3.85
N SER A 56 3.27 9.48 -3.19
CA SER A 56 2.06 8.69 -2.94
C SER A 56 1.29 8.39 -4.22
N ILE A 57 0.70 7.20 -4.31
CA ILE A 57 0.02 6.72 -5.50
C ILE A 57 -1.35 6.16 -5.13
N LEU A 58 -2.41 6.68 -5.75
CA LEU A 58 -3.72 6.02 -5.80
C LEU A 58 -3.81 5.24 -7.09
N ARG A 59 -3.92 3.90 -7.01
CA ARG A 59 -3.95 3.03 -8.18
C ARG A 59 -5.35 2.48 -8.39
N LEU A 60 -5.81 2.51 -9.63
CA LEU A 60 -7.01 1.77 -10.08
C LEU A 60 -6.57 0.43 -10.65
N LEU A 61 -7.06 -0.65 -10.08
CA LEU A 61 -6.78 -2.01 -10.52
C LEU A 61 -8.08 -2.66 -11.00
N HIS A 62 -8.06 -3.17 -12.21
CA HIS A 62 -9.09 -4.03 -12.77
C HIS A 62 -8.53 -5.43 -12.97
N TYR A 63 -9.05 -6.38 -12.23
CA TYR A 63 -8.80 -7.79 -12.42
C TYR A 63 -9.94 -8.39 -13.26
N PRO A 64 -9.66 -8.80 -14.50
CA PRO A 64 -10.70 -9.37 -15.37
C PRO A 64 -11.20 -10.72 -14.85
N PRO A 65 -12.28 -11.26 -15.42
CA PRO A 65 -12.71 -12.64 -15.20
C PRO A 65 -11.55 -13.62 -15.36
N VAL A 66 -11.54 -14.68 -14.54
CA VAL A 66 -10.47 -15.68 -14.52
C VAL A 66 -10.96 -16.95 -15.20
N ALA A 67 -10.19 -17.49 -16.15
CA ALA A 67 -10.49 -18.76 -16.79
C ALA A 67 -10.54 -19.90 -15.77
N ALA A 68 -11.38 -20.91 -16.04
CA ALA A 68 -11.59 -22.02 -15.10
C ALA A 68 -10.32 -22.84 -14.84
N ASP A 69 -9.44 -22.89 -15.82
CA ASP A 69 -8.16 -23.63 -15.83
C ASP A 69 -6.93 -22.75 -15.54
N ALA A 70 -7.14 -21.50 -15.10
CA ALA A 70 -6.04 -20.59 -14.79
C ALA A 70 -5.29 -21.04 -13.54
N ASP A 71 -3.99 -21.29 -13.68
CA ASP A 71 -3.07 -21.60 -12.58
C ASP A 71 -2.57 -20.35 -11.86
N ALA A 72 -2.59 -19.18 -12.51
CA ALA A 72 -2.14 -17.92 -11.95
C ALA A 72 -3.16 -17.32 -10.97
N VAL A 73 -2.68 -16.69 -9.90
CA VAL A 73 -3.50 -15.93 -8.96
C VAL A 73 -3.62 -14.46 -9.39
N ARG A 74 -4.65 -13.76 -8.91
CA ARG A 74 -4.89 -12.33 -9.24
C ARG A 74 -3.72 -11.42 -8.86
N ALA A 75 -3.09 -11.66 -7.69
CA ALA A 75 -1.81 -11.05 -7.32
C ALA A 75 -1.00 -12.04 -6.50
N GLY A 76 0.24 -12.28 -6.91
CA GLY A 76 1.18 -13.13 -6.18
C GLY A 76 1.55 -12.57 -4.81
N ALA A 77 2.16 -13.41 -3.96
CA ALA A 77 2.63 -13.00 -2.65
C ALA A 77 3.71 -11.90 -2.77
N HIS A 78 3.51 -10.78 -2.07
CA HIS A 78 4.41 -9.63 -2.07
C HIS A 78 4.25 -8.79 -0.80
N GLU A 79 5.17 -7.87 -0.60
CA GLU A 79 5.13 -6.81 0.38
C GLU A 79 5.06 -5.47 -0.33
N ASP A 80 4.40 -4.48 0.31
CA ASP A 80 4.34 -3.12 -0.23
C ASP A 80 5.60 -2.34 0.17
N ILE A 81 6.23 -1.66 -0.78
CA ILE A 81 7.49 -0.94 -0.54
C ILE A 81 7.28 0.39 0.22
N ASN A 82 6.08 0.91 0.24
CA ASN A 82 5.68 2.22 0.78
C ASN A 82 5.76 2.32 2.33
N VAL A 83 5.17 3.37 2.90
CA VAL A 83 5.03 3.57 4.36
C VAL A 83 3.85 2.77 4.90
N ILE A 84 2.66 3.06 4.40
CA ILE A 84 1.43 2.30 4.67
C ILE A 84 0.55 2.29 3.42
N THR A 85 -0.19 1.21 3.26
CA THR A 85 -1.24 1.11 2.24
C THR A 85 -2.61 1.24 2.89
N LEU A 86 -3.48 2.05 2.29
CA LEU A 86 -4.89 2.13 2.63
C LEU A 86 -5.70 1.55 1.48
N LEU A 87 -6.44 0.48 1.75
CA LEU A 87 -7.25 -0.20 0.77
C LEU A 87 -8.71 -0.10 1.15
N LEU A 88 -9.51 0.52 0.28
CA LEU A 88 -10.97 0.43 0.37
C LEU A 88 -11.40 -1.02 0.18
N GLY A 89 -12.30 -1.50 1.02
CA GLY A 89 -12.84 -2.84 0.92
C GLY A 89 -13.35 -3.12 -0.49
N ALA A 90 -12.89 -4.21 -1.10
CA ALA A 90 -13.41 -4.65 -2.39
C ALA A 90 -14.67 -5.51 -2.17
N GLU A 91 -15.65 -5.37 -3.07
CA GLU A 91 -16.85 -6.19 -3.04
C GLU A 91 -16.53 -7.69 -3.19
N GLU A 92 -15.44 -8.00 -3.90
CA GLU A 92 -14.95 -9.36 -4.11
C GLU A 92 -13.83 -9.69 -3.11
N ALA A 93 -14.03 -10.76 -2.35
CA ALA A 93 -13.02 -11.35 -1.44
C ALA A 93 -11.75 -11.81 -2.19
N GLY A 94 -10.78 -12.31 -1.46
CA GLY A 94 -9.58 -12.93 -1.99
C GLY A 94 -8.28 -12.33 -1.46
N LEU A 95 -8.34 -11.24 -0.70
CA LEU A 95 -7.15 -10.72 -0.01
C LEU A 95 -6.79 -11.67 1.14
N GLN A 96 -5.56 -12.13 1.15
CA GLN A 96 -5.00 -12.97 2.20
C GLN A 96 -3.67 -12.38 2.69
N LEU A 97 -3.40 -12.49 3.97
CA LEU A 97 -2.11 -12.15 4.57
C LEU A 97 -1.42 -13.38 5.13
N LEU A 98 -0.09 -13.37 5.12
CA LEU A 98 0.73 -14.43 5.69
C LEU A 98 0.96 -14.15 7.18
N SER A 99 0.48 -15.05 8.04
CA SER A 99 0.67 -14.96 9.48
C SER A 99 2.14 -15.26 9.87
N ARG A 100 2.52 -14.93 11.10
CA ARG A 100 3.85 -15.28 11.66
C ARG A 100 4.06 -16.78 11.77
N GLN A 101 2.99 -17.57 11.78
CA GLN A 101 3.03 -19.04 11.80
C GLN A 101 3.15 -19.64 10.39
N GLY A 102 3.17 -18.81 9.34
CA GLY A 102 3.24 -19.25 7.95
C GLY A 102 1.91 -19.66 7.35
N GLU A 103 0.79 -19.29 7.98
CA GLU A 103 -0.56 -19.57 7.51
C GLU A 103 -1.14 -18.40 6.74
N TRP A 104 -1.87 -18.69 5.64
CA TRP A 104 -2.60 -17.68 4.90
C TRP A 104 -3.96 -17.43 5.54
N LEU A 105 -4.17 -16.21 6.02
CA LEU A 105 -5.42 -15.77 6.66
C LEU A 105 -6.20 -14.88 5.71
N GLU A 106 -7.49 -15.12 5.58
CA GLU A 106 -8.38 -14.22 4.84
C GLU A 106 -8.55 -12.91 5.60
N VAL A 107 -8.56 -11.80 4.85
CA VAL A 107 -8.79 -10.47 5.39
C VAL A 107 -10.23 -10.06 5.06
N PRO A 108 -11.17 -10.14 6.03
CA PRO A 108 -12.50 -9.63 5.83
C PRO A 108 -12.44 -8.10 5.75
N ALA A 109 -13.07 -7.54 4.75
CA ALA A 109 -13.21 -6.10 4.58
C ALA A 109 -14.69 -5.73 4.61
N PRO A 110 -15.29 -5.48 5.78
CA PRO A 110 -16.67 -5.02 5.88
C PRO A 110 -16.91 -3.77 5.04
N GLU A 111 -18.10 -3.62 4.51
CA GLU A 111 -18.47 -2.43 3.74
C GLU A 111 -18.18 -1.14 4.54
N GLY A 112 -17.65 -0.13 3.89
CA GLY A 112 -17.26 1.14 4.52
C GLY A 112 -16.00 1.10 5.36
N SER A 113 -15.29 -0.05 5.41
CA SER A 113 -14.01 -0.17 6.13
C SER A 113 -12.81 0.06 5.22
N LEU A 114 -11.68 0.42 5.86
CA LEU A 114 -10.36 0.44 5.23
C LEU A 114 -9.53 -0.71 5.80
N VAL A 115 -8.90 -1.49 4.93
CA VAL A 115 -7.78 -2.37 5.30
C VAL A 115 -6.50 -1.56 5.22
N ILE A 116 -5.72 -1.57 6.30
CA ILE A 116 -4.46 -0.82 6.35
C ILE A 116 -3.33 -1.78 6.70
N ASN A 117 -2.27 -1.76 5.89
CA ASN A 117 -1.05 -2.53 6.15
C ASN A 117 0.20 -1.65 6.16
N VAL A 118 1.17 -2.07 6.93
CA VAL A 118 2.52 -1.50 6.98
C VAL A 118 3.29 -1.91 5.73
N GLY A 119 4.07 -0.98 5.18
CA GLY A 119 5.00 -1.24 4.10
C GLY A 119 6.47 -1.26 4.55
N ASP A 120 7.37 -1.62 3.64
CA ASP A 120 8.80 -1.84 3.91
C ASP A 120 9.52 -0.59 4.42
N MET A 121 9.11 0.61 3.95
CA MET A 121 9.70 1.88 4.42
C MET A 121 9.41 2.11 5.91
N LEU A 122 8.18 1.86 6.36
CA LEU A 122 7.84 2.00 7.78
C LEU A 122 8.46 0.88 8.62
N GLN A 123 8.50 -0.35 8.12
CA GLN A 123 9.24 -1.43 8.76
C GLN A 123 10.69 -1.04 8.99
N ARG A 124 11.36 -0.48 7.98
CA ARG A 124 12.74 -0.01 8.10
C ARG A 124 12.87 1.14 9.10
N GLN A 125 11.99 2.15 9.02
CA GLN A 125 11.98 3.31 9.93
C GLN A 125 11.82 2.88 11.39
N THR A 126 11.03 1.85 11.64
CA THR A 126 10.79 1.34 13.00
C THR A 126 11.81 0.29 13.46
N GLY A 127 12.83 -0.02 12.63
CA GLY A 127 13.80 -1.08 12.95
C GLY A 127 13.16 -2.46 13.08
N GLY A 128 12.06 -2.71 12.36
CA GLY A 128 11.32 -3.97 12.37
C GLY A 128 10.28 -4.11 13.48
N GLN A 129 10.05 -3.09 14.31
CA GLN A 129 8.99 -3.15 15.33
C GLN A 129 7.60 -3.29 14.71
N LEU A 130 7.36 -2.61 13.59
CA LEU A 130 6.16 -2.76 12.76
C LEU A 130 6.55 -3.48 11.47
N PRO A 131 6.30 -4.79 11.35
CA PRO A 131 6.69 -5.55 10.18
C PRO A 131 5.78 -5.23 8.98
N SER A 132 6.37 -5.14 7.79
CA SER A 132 5.64 -5.24 6.53
C SER A 132 5.05 -6.65 6.42
N THR A 133 3.81 -6.75 5.96
CA THR A 133 3.09 -8.01 5.95
C THR A 133 2.96 -8.53 4.52
N THR A 134 3.52 -9.72 4.27
CA THR A 134 3.33 -10.41 3.00
C THR A 134 1.85 -10.72 2.79
N HIS A 135 1.33 -10.35 1.63
CA HIS A 135 -0.07 -10.56 1.27
C HIS A 135 -0.21 -10.96 -0.20
N ARG A 136 -1.39 -11.50 -0.55
CA ARG A 136 -1.71 -11.93 -1.91
C ARG A 136 -3.20 -11.75 -2.21
N VAL A 137 -3.58 -11.80 -3.50
CA VAL A 137 -4.98 -11.84 -3.91
C VAL A 137 -5.21 -13.14 -4.67
N VAL A 138 -5.95 -14.06 -4.07
CA VAL A 138 -6.29 -15.35 -4.68
C VAL A 138 -7.47 -15.22 -5.65
N ASN A 139 -7.62 -16.23 -6.52
CA ASN A 139 -8.76 -16.32 -7.39
C ASN A 139 -10.04 -16.59 -6.58
N PRO A 140 -11.19 -16.05 -7.01
CA PRO A 140 -12.45 -16.34 -6.36
C PRO A 140 -12.87 -17.81 -6.59
N PRO A 141 -13.85 -18.32 -5.80
CA PRO A 141 -14.46 -19.60 -6.04
C PRO A 141 -14.99 -19.76 -7.48
N ALA A 142 -15.14 -21.00 -7.95
CA ALA A 142 -15.44 -21.30 -9.35
C ALA A 142 -16.70 -20.60 -9.88
N ASP A 143 -17.74 -20.47 -9.05
CA ASP A 143 -19.01 -19.80 -9.36
C ASP A 143 -18.88 -18.28 -9.51
N ARG A 144 -17.81 -17.67 -9.02
CA ARG A 144 -17.55 -16.22 -9.08
C ARG A 144 -16.41 -15.83 -10.03
N ARG A 145 -15.75 -16.80 -10.68
CA ARG A 145 -14.61 -16.53 -11.60
C ARG A 145 -14.98 -15.67 -12.81
N HIS A 146 -16.26 -15.66 -13.19
CA HIS A 146 -16.78 -14.85 -14.28
C HIS A 146 -16.92 -13.36 -13.93
N LEU A 147 -16.71 -12.97 -12.65
CA LEU A 147 -16.82 -11.60 -12.20
C LEU A 147 -15.46 -10.90 -12.22
N SER A 148 -15.46 -9.66 -12.72
CA SER A 148 -14.33 -8.75 -12.55
C SER A 148 -14.20 -8.31 -11.10
N ARG A 149 -12.96 -7.98 -10.68
CA ARG A 149 -12.70 -7.36 -9.38
C ARG A 149 -12.03 -6.01 -9.61
N TYR A 150 -12.51 -5.00 -8.91
CA TYR A 150 -11.91 -3.68 -8.88
C TYR A 150 -11.27 -3.43 -7.51
N SER A 151 -10.15 -2.73 -7.49
CA SER A 151 -9.43 -2.41 -6.26
C SER A 151 -8.75 -1.05 -6.39
N MET A 152 -8.75 -0.27 -5.32
CA MET A 152 -8.18 1.08 -5.30
C MET A 152 -7.24 1.25 -4.10
N PRO A 153 -6.06 0.60 -4.10
CA PRO A 153 -5.07 0.81 -3.06
C PRO A 153 -4.46 2.21 -3.17
N PHE A 154 -4.32 2.87 -2.02
CA PHE A 154 -3.58 4.10 -1.85
C PHE A 154 -2.27 3.78 -1.13
N PHE A 155 -1.16 3.93 -1.86
CA PHE A 155 0.19 3.72 -1.37
C PHE A 155 0.75 5.05 -0.86
N LEU A 156 0.80 5.23 0.45
CA LEU A 156 1.35 6.44 1.05
C LEU A 156 2.87 6.29 1.16
N HIS A 157 3.60 7.22 0.55
CA HIS A 157 5.06 7.21 0.47
C HIS A 157 5.67 8.41 1.19
N TYR A 158 6.91 8.25 1.64
CA TYR A 158 7.75 9.37 1.98
C TYR A 158 8.13 10.19 0.74
N ARG A 159 8.48 11.45 0.95
CA ARG A 159 9.15 12.24 -0.10
C ARG A 159 10.47 11.59 -0.49
N PRO A 160 10.89 11.69 -1.77
CA PRO A 160 12.04 10.96 -2.31
C PRO A 160 13.35 11.18 -1.55
N ASP A 161 13.59 12.40 -1.09
CA ASP A 161 14.79 12.82 -0.38
C ASP A 161 14.77 12.55 1.13
N TRP A 162 13.65 12.05 1.68
CA TRP A 162 13.58 11.69 3.10
C TRP A 162 14.58 10.59 3.43
N LEU A 163 15.41 10.85 4.45
CA LEU A 163 16.38 9.88 4.94
C LEU A 163 15.74 8.95 5.97
N ILE A 164 15.47 7.71 5.57
CA ILE A 164 14.93 6.68 6.45
C ILE A 164 16.04 6.25 7.41
N THR A 165 15.94 6.71 8.65
CA THR A 165 16.84 6.37 9.74
C THR A 165 16.07 5.56 10.78
N PRO A 166 16.44 4.31 11.06
CA PRO A 166 15.76 3.50 12.06
C PRO A 166 15.72 4.18 13.44
N PHE A 167 14.57 4.08 14.12
CA PHE A 167 14.42 4.61 15.50
C PHE A 167 15.26 3.84 16.52
N VAL A 168 15.68 2.62 16.18
CA VAL A 168 16.44 1.74 17.07
C VAL A 168 17.90 1.75 16.63
N GLU A 169 18.80 2.28 17.47
CA GLU A 169 20.24 2.37 17.18
C GLU A 169 20.92 1.02 16.90
N GLN A 170 20.34 -0.08 17.41
CA GLN A 170 20.86 -1.45 17.22
C GLN A 170 20.46 -2.07 15.86
N ALA A 171 19.60 -1.43 15.10
CA ALA A 171 19.30 -1.89 13.76
C ALA A 171 20.54 -1.68 12.89
N ALA A 172 21.21 -2.77 12.48
CA ALA A 172 22.39 -2.75 11.60
C ALA A 172 22.05 -2.28 10.16
N MET A 173 21.18 -1.27 10.07
CA MET A 173 20.64 -0.74 8.81
C MET A 173 21.11 0.72 8.65
N PRO A 174 22.05 1.00 7.73
CA PRO A 174 22.50 2.38 7.49
C PRO A 174 21.32 3.24 6.98
N PRO A 175 21.31 4.55 7.27
CA PRO A 175 20.36 5.49 6.68
C PRO A 175 20.38 5.40 5.15
N ILE A 176 19.19 5.49 4.53
CA ILE A 176 19.01 5.45 3.07
C ILE A 176 17.89 6.41 2.68
N THR A 177 17.99 7.08 1.53
CA THR A 177 16.88 7.91 1.06
C THR A 177 15.68 7.03 0.66
N ALA A 178 14.48 7.57 0.79
CA ALA A 178 13.27 6.85 0.37
C ALA A 178 13.32 6.49 -1.12
N HIS A 179 13.92 7.34 -1.95
CA HIS A 179 14.13 7.09 -3.37
C HIS A 179 15.06 5.90 -3.61
N ASP A 180 16.24 5.90 -2.99
CA ASP A 180 17.23 4.82 -3.19
C ASP A 180 16.71 3.49 -2.63
N PHE A 181 15.99 3.53 -1.50
CA PHE A 181 15.34 2.34 -0.96
C PHE A 181 14.29 1.78 -1.90
N LEU A 182 13.45 2.65 -2.50
CA LEU A 182 12.48 2.23 -3.52
C LEU A 182 13.16 1.55 -4.71
N LEU A 183 14.23 2.17 -5.25
CA LEU A 183 14.98 1.58 -6.37
C LEU A 183 15.61 0.24 -6.00
N GLN A 184 16.18 0.13 -4.80
CA GLN A 184 16.73 -1.14 -4.31
C GLN A 184 15.66 -2.22 -4.29
N ARG A 185 14.48 -1.96 -3.70
CA ARG A 185 13.38 -2.94 -3.61
C ARG A 185 12.83 -3.32 -4.98
N LEU A 186 12.69 -2.34 -5.90
CA LEU A 186 12.25 -2.62 -7.27
C LEU A 186 13.23 -3.53 -8.02
N ALA A 187 14.53 -3.32 -7.85
CA ALA A 187 15.56 -4.19 -8.45
C ALA A 187 15.49 -5.63 -7.88
N GLU A 188 15.26 -5.80 -6.57
CA GLU A 188 15.13 -7.10 -5.93
C GLU A 188 13.93 -7.91 -6.46
N ILE A 189 12.81 -7.25 -6.75
CA ILE A 189 11.62 -7.88 -7.32
C ILE A 189 11.60 -7.89 -8.86
N LYS A 190 12.73 -7.49 -9.51
CA LYS A 190 12.91 -7.47 -10.96
C LYS A 190 11.90 -6.61 -11.73
N LEU A 191 11.48 -5.50 -11.14
CA LEU A 191 10.62 -4.49 -11.77
C LEU A 191 11.38 -3.19 -12.13
N ALA A 192 12.71 -3.19 -12.03
CA ALA A 192 13.57 -2.08 -12.41
C ALA A 192 14.26 -2.33 -13.75
#